data_2e9ba215712f15712bf8d2308a3d40a3
#
_entry.id   2e9ba215712f15712bf8d2308a3d40a3
#
_cell.length_a   1.000
_cell.length_b   1.000
_cell.length_c   1.000
_cell.angle_alpha   90.00
_cell.angle_beta   90.00
_cell.angle_gamma   90.00
#
_symmetry.space_group_name_H-M   'P 1'
#
loop_
_entity.id
_entity.type
_entity.pdbx_description
1 polymer ?
#
loop_
_entity_poly.entity_id
_entity_poly.type
_entity_poly.pdbx_seq_one_letter_code
_entity_poly.pdbx_strand_id
1 'polypeptide(L)'
;KRHGLEVDGKIGPDTKRHLKTPIYAIITKIKKNLVWESISSPKGSNYILVNIPEFRMHYYDYGEPVLNMKIVVGKTIMRTPIFNQKMQYIVKNPRWNVPPSIYAKEYAHKSAAYLQKEGFAYNSEGKLYQKEGPDNALGLVKFLFPNRYNVYMHDTPAKSLFNRRVRAFSHGCIRLEKPLELLNELGYEYDTDKNKWV
;
A
#
# COMPACT_ATOMS: atom_id res chain seq x y z
N LYS A 1 -19.97 -9.80 -8.06
CA LYS A 1 -19.29 -9.48 -6.77
C LYS A 1 -18.54 -10.68 -6.18
N ARG A 2 -19.24 -11.82 -5.93
CA ARG A 2 -18.63 -13.01 -5.25
C ARG A 2 -17.38 -13.59 -5.92
N HIS A 3 -17.22 -13.42 -7.23
CA HIS A 3 -16.07 -13.93 -7.99
C HIS A 3 -15.01 -12.86 -8.27
N GLY A 4 -15.07 -11.69 -7.62
CA GLY A 4 -14.12 -10.60 -7.85
C GLY A 4 -14.20 -9.98 -9.26
N LEU A 5 -15.28 -10.23 -9.98
CA LEU A 5 -15.51 -9.68 -11.31
C LEU A 5 -16.14 -8.29 -11.25
N GLU A 6 -15.92 -7.49 -12.28
CA GLU A 6 -16.59 -6.21 -12.47
C GLU A 6 -18.09 -6.44 -12.66
N VAL A 7 -18.90 -5.58 -12.04
CA VAL A 7 -20.37 -5.68 -12.10
C VAL A 7 -20.85 -4.73 -13.21
N ASP A 8 -20.61 -5.12 -14.45
CA ASP A 8 -20.96 -4.35 -15.66
C ASP A 8 -22.22 -4.86 -16.39
N GLY A 9 -22.87 -5.88 -15.81
CA GLY A 9 -24.05 -6.54 -16.41
C GLY A 9 -23.74 -7.43 -17.62
N LYS A 10 -22.47 -7.62 -17.98
CA LYS A 10 -22.09 -8.38 -19.19
C LYS A 10 -21.47 -9.73 -18.85
N ILE A 11 -21.79 -10.74 -19.65
CA ILE A 11 -21.14 -12.06 -19.59
C ILE A 11 -19.94 -12.06 -20.56
N GLY A 12 -18.86 -11.40 -20.13
CA GLY A 12 -17.61 -11.31 -20.87
C GLY A 12 -16.71 -12.54 -20.74
N PRO A 13 -15.50 -12.53 -21.36
CA PRO A 13 -14.55 -13.64 -21.30
C PRO A 13 -14.17 -14.03 -19.87
N ASP A 14 -14.01 -13.07 -18.99
CA ASP A 14 -13.67 -13.32 -17.58
C ASP A 14 -14.79 -14.05 -16.84
N THR A 15 -16.04 -13.64 -17.05
CA THR A 15 -17.22 -14.31 -16.49
C THR A 15 -17.30 -15.76 -16.97
N LYS A 16 -17.13 -15.97 -18.29
CA LYS A 16 -17.12 -17.32 -18.89
C LYS A 16 -16.01 -18.20 -18.31
N ARG A 17 -14.81 -17.66 -18.12
CA ARG A 17 -13.68 -18.38 -17.51
C ARG A 17 -13.99 -18.78 -16.06
N HIS A 18 -14.54 -17.88 -15.25
CA HIS A 18 -14.90 -18.18 -13.87
C HIS A 18 -16.03 -19.22 -13.76
N LEU A 19 -17.01 -19.17 -14.64
CA LEU A 19 -18.09 -20.18 -14.67
C LEU A 19 -17.58 -21.58 -15.07
N LYS A 20 -16.51 -21.65 -15.87
CA LYS A 20 -15.89 -22.92 -16.27
C LYS A 20 -14.91 -23.48 -15.23
N THR A 21 -14.63 -22.74 -14.13
CA THR A 21 -13.70 -23.23 -13.10
C THR A 21 -14.31 -24.40 -12.35
N PRO A 22 -13.70 -25.59 -12.40
CA PRO A 22 -14.24 -26.77 -11.73
C PRO A 22 -14.28 -26.59 -10.21
N ILE A 23 -15.31 -27.12 -9.56
CA ILE A 23 -15.50 -26.97 -8.12
C ILE A 23 -14.33 -27.53 -7.32
N TYR A 24 -13.71 -28.62 -7.75
CA TYR A 24 -12.55 -29.19 -7.08
C TYR A 24 -11.35 -28.22 -7.06
N ALA A 25 -11.17 -27.41 -8.10
CA ALA A 25 -10.11 -26.40 -8.14
C ALA A 25 -10.36 -25.28 -7.11
N ILE A 26 -11.63 -24.93 -6.89
CA ILE A 26 -12.03 -23.96 -5.86
C ILE A 26 -11.78 -24.57 -4.47
N ILE A 27 -12.22 -25.81 -4.23
CA ILE A 27 -11.99 -26.52 -2.97
C ILE A 27 -10.49 -26.63 -2.66
N THR A 28 -9.67 -26.96 -3.66
CA THR A 28 -8.21 -27.05 -3.49
C THR A 28 -7.60 -25.71 -3.08
N LYS A 29 -8.07 -24.58 -3.67
CA LYS A 29 -7.63 -23.26 -3.27
C LYS A 29 -8.04 -22.92 -1.84
N ILE A 30 -9.28 -23.23 -1.46
CA ILE A 30 -9.76 -23.01 -0.09
C ILE A 30 -8.91 -23.79 0.91
N LYS A 31 -8.69 -25.10 0.67
CA LYS A 31 -7.84 -25.93 1.53
C LYS A 31 -6.42 -25.36 1.70
N LYS A 32 -5.79 -24.91 0.61
CA LYS A 32 -4.47 -24.28 0.67
C LYS A 32 -4.49 -22.99 1.50
N ASN A 33 -5.51 -22.14 1.33
CA ASN A 33 -5.63 -20.91 2.11
C ASN A 33 -5.84 -21.16 3.59
N LEU A 34 -6.65 -22.16 3.96
CA LEU A 34 -6.85 -22.56 5.36
C LEU A 34 -5.55 -23.05 6.02
N VAL A 35 -4.75 -23.84 5.30
CA VAL A 35 -3.41 -24.25 5.78
C VAL A 35 -2.50 -23.04 5.93
N TRP A 36 -2.48 -22.12 4.97
CA TRP A 36 -1.71 -20.87 5.09
C TRP A 36 -2.14 -20.03 6.28
N GLU A 37 -3.42 -19.87 6.51
CA GLU A 37 -3.97 -19.12 7.63
C GLU A 37 -3.54 -19.73 8.97
N SER A 38 -3.64 -21.06 9.11
CA SER A 38 -3.24 -21.74 10.35
C SER A 38 -1.75 -21.63 10.67
N ILE A 39 -0.89 -21.54 9.66
CA ILE A 39 0.57 -21.41 9.82
C ILE A 39 0.99 -19.95 9.99
N SER A 40 0.32 -19.03 9.28
CA SER A 40 0.71 -17.63 9.14
C SER A 40 -0.03 -16.69 10.09
N SER A 41 -1.00 -17.18 10.86
CA SER A 41 -1.74 -16.37 11.83
C SER A 41 -0.75 -15.77 12.84
N PRO A 42 -0.64 -14.45 12.95
CA PRO A 42 0.22 -13.81 13.92
C PRO A 42 -0.22 -14.22 15.34
N LYS A 43 0.73 -14.68 16.15
CA LYS A 43 0.48 -15.01 17.56
C LYS A 43 0.58 -13.79 18.48
N GLY A 44 0.18 -12.63 17.99
CA GLY A 44 0.25 -11.38 18.74
C GLY A 44 -1.15 -10.82 19.01
N SER A 45 -1.26 -9.99 20.05
CA SER A 45 -2.51 -9.28 20.35
C SER A 45 -2.90 -8.33 19.23
N ASN A 46 -1.93 -7.63 18.62
CA ASN A 46 -2.18 -6.58 17.62
C ASN A 46 -1.36 -6.86 16.37
N TYR A 47 -2.00 -6.91 15.21
CA TYR A 47 -1.31 -7.11 13.94
C TYR A 47 -2.03 -6.50 12.75
N ILE A 48 -1.26 -6.20 11.72
CA ILE A 48 -1.75 -5.75 10.44
C ILE A 48 -1.55 -6.86 9.41
N LEU A 49 -2.63 -7.28 8.78
CA LEU A 49 -2.63 -8.23 7.69
C LEU A 49 -2.79 -7.49 6.35
N VAL A 50 -1.75 -7.53 5.52
CA VAL A 50 -1.80 -7.01 4.14
C VAL A 50 -2.14 -8.15 3.19
N ASN A 51 -3.40 -8.23 2.78
CA ASN A 51 -3.87 -9.23 1.83
C ASN A 51 -3.70 -8.70 0.39
N ILE A 52 -2.55 -9.01 -0.22
CA ILE A 52 -2.19 -8.52 -1.56
C ILE A 52 -3.21 -8.94 -2.63
N PRO A 53 -3.63 -10.22 -2.74
CA PRO A 53 -4.63 -10.65 -3.71
C PRO A 53 -5.99 -9.96 -3.58
N GLU A 54 -6.38 -9.61 -2.37
CA GLU A 54 -7.63 -8.90 -2.08
C GLU A 54 -7.52 -7.40 -2.31
N PHE A 55 -6.30 -6.87 -2.36
CA PHE A 55 -6.01 -5.44 -2.33
C PHE A 55 -6.59 -4.75 -1.09
N ARG A 56 -6.48 -5.40 0.06
CA ARG A 56 -6.97 -4.89 1.34
C ARG A 56 -5.94 -5.06 2.45
N MET A 57 -6.03 -4.16 3.42
CA MET A 57 -5.33 -4.24 4.69
C MET A 57 -6.38 -4.38 5.78
N HIS A 58 -6.10 -5.25 6.74
CA HIS A 58 -6.91 -5.47 7.94
C HIS A 58 -6.01 -5.25 9.15
N TYR A 59 -6.46 -4.44 10.10
CA TYR A 59 -5.84 -4.32 11.41
C TYR A 59 -6.69 -5.04 12.44
N TYR A 60 -6.04 -5.85 13.23
CA TYR A 60 -6.63 -6.63 14.31
C TYR A 60 -6.06 -6.16 15.65
N ASP A 61 -6.93 -5.94 16.61
CA ASP A 61 -6.59 -5.67 17.99
C ASP A 61 -7.16 -6.76 18.88
N TYR A 62 -6.29 -7.44 19.66
CA TYR A 62 -6.64 -8.65 20.43
C TYR A 62 -7.42 -9.70 19.63
N GLY A 63 -7.12 -9.84 18.35
CA GLY A 63 -7.77 -10.81 17.46
C GLY A 63 -9.06 -10.34 16.81
N GLU A 64 -9.62 -9.20 17.26
CA GLU A 64 -10.81 -8.61 16.67
C GLU A 64 -10.45 -7.66 15.50
N PRO A 65 -11.17 -7.74 14.39
CA PRO A 65 -10.94 -6.84 13.26
C PRO A 65 -11.48 -5.44 13.54
N VAL A 66 -10.61 -4.48 13.81
CA VAL A 66 -10.99 -3.09 14.13
C VAL A 66 -10.96 -2.15 12.94
N LEU A 67 -10.07 -2.40 11.97
CA LEU A 67 -10.00 -1.56 10.79
C LEU A 67 -9.72 -2.39 9.53
N ASN A 68 -10.43 -2.08 8.45
CA ASN A 68 -10.09 -2.59 7.13
C ASN A 68 -10.17 -1.47 6.10
N MET A 69 -9.27 -1.50 5.10
CA MET A 69 -9.24 -0.52 4.04
C MET A 69 -8.70 -1.10 2.74
N LYS A 70 -8.96 -0.40 1.64
CA LYS A 70 -8.33 -0.73 0.37
C LYS A 70 -6.87 -0.29 0.38
N ILE A 71 -6.06 -1.03 -0.38
CA ILE A 71 -4.65 -0.69 -0.59
C ILE A 71 -4.28 -0.72 -2.06
N VAL A 72 -3.22 0.02 -2.41
CA VAL A 72 -2.53 -0.10 -3.69
C VAL A 72 -1.20 -0.78 -3.42
N VAL A 73 -0.91 -1.83 -4.16
CA VAL A 73 0.31 -2.64 -4.06
C VAL A 73 1.19 -2.53 -5.30
N GLY A 74 2.34 -3.16 -5.29
CA GLY A 74 3.27 -3.19 -6.41
C GLY A 74 2.67 -3.78 -7.69
N LYS A 75 3.01 -3.17 -8.83
CA LYS A 75 2.67 -3.71 -10.16
C LYS A 75 3.40 -5.02 -10.42
N THR A 76 2.94 -5.78 -11.40
CA THR A 76 3.39 -7.17 -11.67
C THR A 76 4.91 -7.30 -11.84
N ILE A 77 5.57 -6.28 -12.40
CA ILE A 77 7.03 -6.22 -12.61
C ILE A 77 7.81 -5.70 -11.39
N MET A 78 7.12 -5.14 -10.37
CA MET A 78 7.69 -4.59 -9.13
C MET A 78 6.79 -4.98 -7.96
N ARG A 79 6.68 -6.27 -7.70
CA ARG A 79 5.72 -6.84 -6.75
C ARG A 79 6.02 -6.45 -5.33
N THR A 80 4.97 -6.21 -4.54
CA THR A 80 5.09 -6.20 -3.09
C THR A 80 5.50 -7.59 -2.62
N PRO A 81 6.62 -7.74 -1.90
CA PRO A 81 7.07 -9.04 -1.40
C PRO A 81 6.20 -9.54 -0.24
N ILE A 82 6.24 -10.86 -0.01
CA ILE A 82 5.59 -11.51 1.14
C ILE A 82 6.64 -11.65 2.24
N PHE A 83 6.36 -11.09 3.40
CA PHE A 83 7.21 -11.19 4.60
C PHE A 83 6.40 -10.80 5.84
N ASN A 84 6.96 -11.07 7.01
CA ASN A 84 6.45 -10.62 8.30
C ASN A 84 7.50 -9.73 8.96
N GLN A 85 7.05 -8.58 9.49
CA GLN A 85 7.93 -7.62 10.15
C GLN A 85 7.19 -6.81 11.21
N LYS A 86 7.91 -6.37 12.23
CA LYS A 86 7.40 -5.48 13.25
C LYS A 86 7.46 -4.03 12.78
N MET A 87 6.37 -3.29 12.88
CA MET A 87 6.36 -1.84 12.70
C MET A 87 7.18 -1.20 13.82
N GLN A 88 8.06 -0.27 13.45
CA GLN A 88 8.97 0.38 14.40
C GLN A 88 8.81 1.88 14.44
N TYR A 89 8.42 2.50 13.32
CA TYR A 89 8.34 3.96 13.24
C TYR A 89 7.10 4.39 12.47
N ILE A 90 6.53 5.51 12.92
CA ILE A 90 5.51 6.28 12.21
C ILE A 90 6.10 7.65 11.94
N VAL A 91 6.09 8.07 10.68
CA VAL A 91 6.62 9.38 10.27
C VAL A 91 5.48 10.21 9.73
N LYS A 92 5.16 11.31 10.39
CA LYS A 92 4.19 12.30 9.95
C LYS A 92 4.85 13.28 8.98
N ASN A 93 4.14 13.75 7.97
CA ASN A 93 4.64 14.64 6.92
C ASN A 93 5.99 14.19 6.33
N PRO A 94 6.05 12.99 5.73
CA PRO A 94 7.31 12.45 5.29
C PRO A 94 7.87 13.19 4.08
N ARG A 95 9.17 13.48 4.09
CA ARG A 95 9.92 13.76 2.87
C ARG A 95 10.06 12.48 2.07
N TRP A 96 9.90 12.55 0.75
CA TRP A 96 10.14 11.40 -0.10
C TRP A 96 11.52 11.50 -0.77
N ASN A 97 12.48 10.74 -0.29
CA ASN A 97 13.75 10.56 -0.98
C ASN A 97 13.51 9.63 -2.17
N VAL A 98 13.71 10.13 -3.39
CA VAL A 98 13.44 9.37 -4.61
C VAL A 98 14.50 8.30 -4.82
N PRO A 99 14.12 7.01 -4.88
CA PRO A 99 15.07 5.94 -5.15
C PRO A 99 15.75 6.13 -6.52
N PRO A 100 17.07 5.81 -6.65
CA PRO A 100 17.80 5.98 -7.91
C PRO A 100 17.13 5.30 -9.11
N SER A 101 16.55 4.13 -8.92
CA SER A 101 15.85 3.40 -9.97
C SER A 101 14.56 4.09 -10.44
N ILE A 102 13.86 4.79 -9.57
CA ILE A 102 12.68 5.59 -9.91
C ILE A 102 13.14 6.90 -10.54
N TYR A 103 14.16 7.55 -9.99
CA TYR A 103 14.74 8.75 -10.58
C TYR A 103 15.10 8.53 -12.05
N ALA A 104 15.88 7.49 -12.35
CA ALA A 104 16.31 7.20 -13.71
C ALA A 104 15.16 6.96 -14.70
N LYS A 105 14.07 6.34 -14.24
CA LYS A 105 12.94 5.98 -15.11
C LYS A 105 11.92 7.10 -15.27
N GLU A 106 11.68 7.89 -14.23
CA GLU A 106 10.51 8.79 -14.18
C GLU A 106 10.88 10.27 -14.09
N TYR A 107 12.06 10.63 -13.56
CA TYR A 107 12.41 12.02 -13.27
C TYR A 107 13.65 12.55 -13.98
N ALA A 108 14.59 11.70 -14.40
CA ALA A 108 15.84 12.13 -15.00
C ALA A 108 15.67 12.98 -16.27
N HIS A 109 14.55 12.80 -16.97
CA HIS A 109 14.23 13.55 -18.21
C HIS A 109 13.30 14.75 -17.97
N LYS A 110 12.91 15.03 -16.73
CA LYS A 110 12.02 16.15 -16.40
C LYS A 110 12.81 17.44 -16.27
N SER A 111 12.21 18.55 -16.71
CA SER A 111 12.82 19.86 -16.57
C SER A 111 12.89 20.32 -15.10
N ALA A 112 13.87 21.16 -14.78
CA ALA A 112 14.00 21.74 -13.45
C ALA A 112 12.73 22.49 -13.01
N ALA A 113 12.09 23.23 -13.95
CA ALA A 113 10.83 23.93 -13.68
C ALA A 113 9.69 22.97 -13.31
N TYR A 114 9.58 21.83 -14.01
CA TYR A 114 8.61 20.78 -13.66
C TYR A 114 8.87 20.23 -12.26
N LEU A 115 10.12 19.86 -11.96
CA LEU A 115 10.48 19.31 -10.67
C LEU A 115 10.19 20.28 -9.53
N GLN A 116 10.54 21.57 -9.70
CA GLN A 116 10.28 22.61 -8.71
C GLN A 116 8.77 22.80 -8.48
N LYS A 117 7.97 22.83 -9.54
CA LYS A 117 6.51 22.95 -9.46
C LYS A 117 5.88 21.82 -8.67
N GLU A 118 6.36 20.57 -8.86
CA GLU A 118 5.89 19.37 -8.17
C GLU A 118 6.52 19.18 -6.78
N GLY A 119 7.19 20.20 -6.24
CA GLY A 119 7.78 20.19 -4.90
C GLY A 119 9.08 19.41 -4.76
N PHE A 120 9.73 19.04 -5.88
CA PHE A 120 11.03 18.36 -5.83
C PHE A 120 12.19 19.34 -5.68
N ALA A 121 13.24 18.85 -5.02
CA ALA A 121 14.53 19.53 -4.88
C ALA A 121 15.67 18.51 -4.82
N TYR A 122 16.91 18.99 -4.98
CA TYR A 122 18.09 18.17 -4.77
C TYR A 122 18.70 18.45 -3.40
N ASN A 123 19.16 17.43 -2.71
CA ASN A 123 19.90 17.58 -1.46
C ASN A 123 21.39 17.92 -1.75
N SER A 124 22.19 18.10 -0.69
CA SER A 124 23.64 18.41 -0.79
C SER A 124 24.46 17.34 -1.52
N GLU A 125 23.93 16.09 -1.59
CA GLU A 125 24.56 14.98 -2.31
C GLU A 125 24.05 14.84 -3.76
N GLY A 126 23.27 15.79 -4.25
CA GLY A 126 22.66 15.74 -5.59
C GLY A 126 21.54 14.71 -5.75
N LYS A 127 20.99 14.16 -4.67
CA LYS A 127 19.88 13.21 -4.73
C LYS A 127 18.54 13.93 -4.74
N LEU A 128 17.65 13.53 -5.65
CA LEU A 128 16.31 14.09 -5.76
C LEU A 128 15.44 13.67 -4.57
N TYR A 129 14.72 14.62 -4.00
CA TYR A 129 13.67 14.37 -3.02
C TYR A 129 12.44 15.25 -3.28
N GLN A 130 11.27 14.80 -2.87
CA GLN A 130 10.08 15.63 -2.84
C GLN A 130 9.86 16.14 -1.41
N LYS A 131 9.63 17.46 -1.32
CA LYS A 131 9.35 18.14 -0.06
C LYS A 131 8.06 17.60 0.56
N GLU A 132 7.94 17.83 1.83
CA GLU A 132 6.76 17.55 2.61
C GLU A 132 5.57 18.38 2.09
N GLY A 133 4.38 17.85 2.23
CA GLY A 133 3.17 18.56 1.85
C GLY A 133 2.06 17.65 1.35
N PRO A 134 0.87 18.22 1.08
CA PRO A 134 -0.31 17.45 0.68
C PRO A 134 -0.14 16.72 -0.66
N ASP A 135 0.71 17.28 -1.54
CA ASP A 135 1.00 16.71 -2.87
C ASP A 135 2.19 15.75 -2.87
N ASN A 136 2.82 15.53 -1.71
CA ASN A 136 3.92 14.56 -1.60
C ASN A 136 3.42 13.15 -1.94
N ALA A 137 4.19 12.41 -2.72
CA ALA A 137 3.84 11.05 -3.15
C ALA A 137 3.57 10.08 -1.98
N LEU A 138 4.16 10.35 -0.80
CA LEU A 138 3.95 9.57 0.42
C LEU A 138 2.80 10.10 1.29
N GLY A 139 2.15 11.20 0.88
CA GLY A 139 1.06 11.84 1.61
C GLY A 139 1.46 12.32 3.01
N LEU A 140 0.53 12.23 3.96
CA LEU A 140 0.66 12.81 5.29
C LEU A 140 1.37 11.91 6.31
N VAL A 141 1.42 10.60 6.08
CA VAL A 141 2.00 9.65 7.03
C VAL A 141 2.58 8.43 6.34
N LYS A 142 3.68 7.91 6.87
CA LYS A 142 4.23 6.61 6.51
C LYS A 142 4.53 5.77 7.75
N PHE A 143 4.37 4.44 7.60
CA PHE A 143 4.57 3.44 8.62
C PHE A 143 5.75 2.56 8.21
N LEU A 144 6.79 2.54 9.01
CA LEU A 144 8.05 1.87 8.71
C LEU A 144 8.21 0.57 9.49
N PHE A 145 8.54 -0.48 8.78
CA PHE A 145 8.92 -1.79 9.29
C PHE A 145 10.21 -2.20 8.56
N PRO A 146 11.40 -1.92 9.14
CA PRO A 146 12.68 -2.13 8.47
C PRO A 146 12.80 -3.54 7.88
N ASN A 147 13.09 -3.63 6.59
CA ASN A 147 13.19 -4.87 5.84
C ASN A 147 14.16 -4.73 4.67
N ARG A 148 14.68 -5.85 4.17
CA ARG A 148 15.65 -5.89 3.05
C ARG A 148 15.10 -5.42 1.70
N TYR A 149 13.78 -5.23 1.58
CA TYR A 149 13.12 -4.83 0.34
C TYR A 149 12.85 -3.32 0.27
N ASN A 150 13.11 -2.57 1.34
CA ASN A 150 12.76 -1.15 1.47
C ASN A 150 11.28 -0.86 1.20
N VAL A 151 10.39 -1.79 1.60
CA VAL A 151 8.94 -1.64 1.48
C VAL A 151 8.39 -1.06 2.79
N TYR A 152 7.43 -0.15 2.67
CA TYR A 152 6.70 0.46 3.78
C TYR A 152 5.26 0.74 3.38
N MET A 153 4.40 1.02 4.36
CA MET A 153 3.05 1.53 4.12
C MET A 153 3.06 3.05 4.20
N HIS A 154 2.23 3.72 3.38
CA HIS A 154 2.15 5.18 3.38
C HIS A 154 0.82 5.68 2.83
N ASP A 155 0.54 6.93 3.10
CA ASP A 155 -0.52 7.70 2.48
C ASP A 155 -0.20 8.01 0.99
N THR A 156 -1.14 8.62 0.29
CA THR A 156 -0.95 9.06 -1.12
C THR A 156 -1.99 10.12 -1.47
N PRO A 157 -1.63 11.17 -2.23
CA PRO A 157 -2.60 12.09 -2.83
C PRO A 157 -3.44 11.44 -3.94
N ALA A 158 -2.96 10.36 -4.55
CA ALA A 158 -3.65 9.66 -5.64
C ALA A 158 -4.83 8.79 -5.15
N LYS A 159 -5.78 9.40 -4.44
CA LYS A 159 -6.93 8.71 -3.82
C LYS A 159 -7.86 8.04 -4.82
N SER A 160 -7.95 8.54 -6.05
CA SER A 160 -8.77 7.95 -7.12
C SER A 160 -8.39 6.51 -7.48
N LEU A 161 -7.14 6.09 -7.21
CA LEU A 161 -6.68 4.73 -7.46
C LEU A 161 -7.42 3.69 -6.61
N PHE A 162 -7.95 4.06 -5.45
CA PHE A 162 -8.72 3.16 -4.59
C PHE A 162 -10.09 2.79 -5.17
N ASN A 163 -10.57 3.52 -6.18
CA ASN A 163 -11.79 3.20 -6.93
C ASN A 163 -11.57 2.12 -8.01
N ARG A 164 -10.32 1.79 -8.32
CA ARG A 164 -9.98 0.74 -9.27
C ARG A 164 -10.20 -0.64 -8.66
N ARG A 165 -10.65 -1.60 -9.48
CA ARG A 165 -10.79 -3.01 -9.08
C ARG A 165 -9.43 -3.66 -8.85
N VAL A 166 -8.53 -3.55 -9.81
CA VAL A 166 -7.14 -3.99 -9.69
C VAL A 166 -6.33 -2.80 -9.21
N ARG A 167 -5.63 -2.94 -8.11
CA ARG A 167 -4.86 -1.87 -7.48
C ARG A 167 -3.38 -2.20 -7.38
N ALA A 168 -2.80 -2.65 -8.48
CA ALA A 168 -1.38 -3.00 -8.63
C ALA A 168 -0.64 -1.90 -9.41
N PHE A 169 -0.34 -0.76 -8.76
CA PHE A 169 0.21 0.42 -9.42
C PHE A 169 1.51 0.95 -8.80
N SER A 170 1.87 0.54 -7.57
CA SER A 170 3.06 1.04 -6.88
C SER A 170 4.36 0.36 -7.37
N HIS A 171 5.49 0.83 -6.87
CA HIS A 171 6.82 0.23 -7.07
C HIS A 171 7.19 -0.80 -5.98
N GLY A 172 6.19 -1.32 -5.27
CA GLY A 172 6.37 -2.32 -4.20
C GLY A 172 5.84 -1.86 -2.85
N CYS A 173 5.90 -0.57 -2.52
CA CYS A 173 5.32 -0.01 -1.31
C CYS A 173 3.79 -0.10 -1.32
N ILE A 174 3.18 -0.02 -0.15
CA ILE A 174 1.74 -0.21 0.06
C ILE A 174 1.12 1.15 0.34
N ARG A 175 0.23 1.61 -0.57
CA ARG A 175 -0.53 2.85 -0.35
C ARG A 175 -1.82 2.53 0.37
N LEU A 176 -2.14 3.33 1.38
CA LEU A 176 -3.31 3.16 2.24
C LEU A 176 -4.43 4.13 1.85
N GLU A 177 -5.68 3.63 1.80
CA GLU A 177 -6.87 4.45 1.55
C GLU A 177 -7.14 5.41 2.71
N LYS A 178 -7.01 4.91 3.94
CA LYS A 178 -7.38 5.58 5.19
C LYS A 178 -6.23 5.57 6.23
N PRO A 179 -5.08 6.16 5.90
CA PRO A 179 -3.90 6.06 6.75
C PRO A 179 -4.05 6.78 8.09
N LEU A 180 -4.86 7.86 8.16
CA LEU A 180 -5.10 8.56 9.41
C LEU A 180 -6.03 7.79 10.35
N GLU A 181 -6.96 6.99 9.82
CA GLU A 181 -7.74 6.05 10.65
C GLU A 181 -6.80 5.00 11.28
N LEU A 182 -5.86 4.44 10.49
CA LEU A 182 -4.86 3.53 11.05
C LEU A 182 -3.97 4.21 12.11
N LEU A 183 -3.58 5.44 11.88
CA LEU A 183 -2.79 6.21 12.84
C LEU A 183 -3.52 6.33 14.18
N ASN A 184 -4.81 6.68 14.14
CA ASN A 184 -5.65 6.82 15.33
C ASN A 184 -5.85 5.48 16.06
N GLU A 185 -6.12 4.39 15.33
CA GLU A 185 -6.25 3.04 15.92
C GLU A 185 -4.94 2.56 16.59
N LEU A 186 -3.80 3.06 16.14
CA LEU A 186 -2.52 2.80 16.79
C LEU A 186 -2.24 3.72 17.99
N GLY A 187 -3.18 4.61 18.37
CA GLY A 187 -3.07 5.49 19.52
C GLY A 187 -2.34 6.81 19.25
N TYR A 188 -2.22 7.22 17.98
CA TYR A 188 -1.55 8.46 17.59
C TYR A 188 -2.53 9.40 16.87
N GLU A 189 -2.45 10.68 17.16
CA GLU A 189 -3.23 11.72 16.47
C GLU A 189 -2.42 12.44 15.40
N TYR A 190 -3.10 12.86 14.34
CA TYR A 190 -2.54 13.75 13.34
C TYR A 190 -3.05 15.17 13.63
N ASP A 191 -2.17 16.02 14.12
CA ASP A 191 -2.47 17.43 14.39
C ASP A 191 -1.97 18.30 13.23
N THR A 192 -2.88 18.93 12.50
CA THR A 192 -2.56 19.81 11.36
C THR A 192 -1.82 21.07 11.78
N ASP A 193 -2.02 21.55 13.00
CA ASP A 193 -1.45 22.82 13.49
C ASP A 193 -0.07 22.65 14.14
N LYS A 194 0.20 21.44 14.65
CA LYS A 194 1.45 21.11 15.35
C LYS A 194 2.42 20.24 14.54
N ASN A 195 2.11 19.95 13.30
CA ASN A 195 2.92 19.07 12.44
C ASN A 195 4.21 19.73 11.94
N LYS A 196 4.93 20.32 12.86
CA LYS A 196 6.34 20.56 12.71
C LYS A 196 7.05 19.37 13.37
N TRP A 197 7.27 18.34 12.58
CA TRP A 197 8.36 17.37 12.65
C TRP A 197 8.75 16.80 14.04
N VAL A 198 8.38 15.58 14.29
CA VAL A 198 9.19 14.66 15.08
C VAL A 198 9.81 13.65 14.16
#